data_ea7300f4525f59ce17586fa09c9c8224
#
_entry.id   ea7300f4525f59ce17586fa09c9c8224
#
_cell.length_a   1.000
_cell.length_b   1.000
_cell.length_c   1.000
_cell.angle_alpha   90.00
_cell.angle_beta   90.00
_cell.angle_gamma   90.00
#
_symmetry.space_group_name_H-M   'P 1'
#
loop_
_entity.id
_entity.type
_entity.pdbx_description
1 polymer ?
#
loop_
_entity_poly.entity_id
_entity_poly.type
_entity_poly.pdbx_seq_one_letter_code
_entity_poly.pdbx_strand_id
1 'polypeptide(L)'
;MSKITFPPAGRAAGALLPGGPERGWRTHLYWYVDAALAPDDMALRARYGAWWCEGWRTAEEYWERMFAKFFSTGTDRVDTCFVYIYLTAYHDQKQLPPQALAIIEQFFAYVRKKRITILLDFCYCDNFQDLSTCADEETMLAHMAQLSPIVRRNADVIHCIKEGFCGAFGEWAYQHPPVDHARVTRGIVESFCDGTGLCYLARLPQYKSAIGRGSRFARRIGFANDAVYGEQTRKNWHSGGFQLGTPAWEQVSRECAYAPNDGEMCTNYAMTHYHNDETGGTGIIPYGIDVIAEAAHHRFSTLSIWHGCHDYQPQNEPLRIMDEWKKQPVTPALLTERQVVFDPDWFSGDDCSCFAFLRDHLGYRIVLQEAELSADGTIVLRLKNYGFSAAFRMQSGFALLDERFDPLIEAPCGDPETWVSHDPEDPRSVAVPTYTLTARLPRPADARPVYAAFYLRNALSCYASVANAVPTVGGYVLLGRLPERCPEACGAGENGG
;
A
#
# COMPACT_ATOMS: atom_id res chain seq x y z
N MET A 1 -38.38 2.33 -4.53
CA MET A 1 -36.91 2.63 -4.50
C MET A 1 -36.73 4.06 -4.06
N SER A 2 -35.84 4.30 -3.11
CA SER A 2 -35.37 5.66 -2.80
C SER A 2 -33.99 5.86 -3.43
N LYS A 3 -33.85 6.98 -4.13
CA LYS A 3 -32.58 7.38 -4.72
C LYS A 3 -31.89 8.39 -3.81
N ILE A 4 -30.61 8.19 -3.54
CA ILE A 4 -29.77 9.00 -2.66
C ILE A 4 -28.57 9.44 -3.49
N THR A 5 -28.35 10.75 -3.57
CA THR A 5 -27.15 11.33 -4.16
C THR A 5 -26.25 11.77 -3.02
N PHE A 6 -24.99 11.37 -3.06
CA PHE A 6 -24.05 11.72 -2.00
C PHE A 6 -23.49 13.13 -2.22
N PRO A 7 -23.14 13.83 -1.13
CA PRO A 7 -22.48 15.11 -1.25
C PRO A 7 -21.15 14.96 -2.00
N PRO A 8 -20.68 16.00 -2.69
CA PRO A 8 -19.37 16.01 -3.31
C PRO A 8 -18.28 15.54 -2.35
N ALA A 9 -17.26 14.88 -2.88
CA ALA A 9 -16.11 14.42 -2.13
C ALA A 9 -15.15 15.59 -1.83
N GLY A 10 -15.69 16.73 -1.43
CA GLY A 10 -14.91 17.88 -1.00
C GLY A 10 -14.17 17.59 0.28
N ARG A 11 -12.98 18.14 0.43
CA ARG A 11 -12.26 18.11 1.70
C ARG A 11 -13.03 18.95 2.72
N ALA A 12 -13.77 18.30 3.61
CA ALA A 12 -14.29 19.02 4.77
C ALA A 12 -13.10 19.53 5.59
N ALA A 13 -13.06 20.83 5.85
CA ALA A 13 -12.05 21.43 6.69
C ALA A 13 -12.01 20.69 8.03
N GLY A 14 -10.86 20.11 8.40
CA GLY A 14 -10.67 19.36 9.62
C GLY A 14 -11.17 17.91 9.62
N ALA A 15 -11.76 17.40 8.54
CA ALA A 15 -11.99 15.97 8.43
C ALA A 15 -10.63 15.27 8.25
N LEU A 16 -10.33 14.38 9.19
CA LEU A 16 -9.26 13.42 9.01
C LEU A 16 -9.52 12.74 7.67
N LEU A 17 -8.54 12.86 6.79
CA LEU A 17 -8.59 12.21 5.49
C LEU A 17 -8.90 10.73 5.63
N PRO A 18 -9.48 10.12 4.61
CA PRO A 18 -9.69 8.73 4.61
C PRO A 18 -8.35 8.04 4.87
N GLY A 19 -8.08 7.74 6.15
CA GLY A 19 -7.13 6.72 6.49
C GLY A 19 -7.67 5.45 5.90
N GLY A 20 -6.83 4.63 5.36
CA GLY A 20 -7.26 3.34 4.85
C GLY A 20 -6.09 2.38 4.92
N PRO A 21 -6.33 1.14 5.32
CA PRO A 21 -5.32 0.12 5.23
C PRO A 21 -4.89 -0.06 3.78
N GLU A 22 -3.70 -0.59 3.58
CA GLU A 22 -3.18 -0.99 2.26
C GLU A 22 -2.87 0.18 1.30
N ARG A 23 -2.68 1.40 1.82
CA ARG A 23 -2.44 2.59 0.99
C ARG A 23 -1.71 3.71 1.71
N GLY A 24 -1.23 4.69 0.92
CA GLY A 24 -0.80 5.99 1.44
C GLY A 24 0.68 6.04 1.79
N TRP A 25 1.01 6.92 2.73
CA TRP A 25 2.37 7.02 3.23
C TRP A 25 2.77 5.77 3.98
N ARG A 26 4.01 5.31 3.77
CA ARG A 26 4.59 4.21 4.52
C ARG A 26 5.89 4.60 5.20
N THR A 27 6.20 3.91 6.29
CA THR A 27 7.48 4.00 7.00
C THR A 27 8.33 2.76 6.75
N HIS A 28 9.52 2.71 7.34
CA HIS A 28 10.41 1.55 7.31
C HIS A 28 10.58 0.96 8.70
N LEU A 29 10.86 -0.33 8.74
CA LEU A 29 11.28 -1.03 9.94
C LEU A 29 12.33 -2.08 9.57
N TYR A 30 13.45 -2.02 10.26
CA TYR A 30 14.58 -2.92 10.04
C TYR A 30 14.80 -3.73 11.30
N TRP A 31 14.94 -5.05 11.17
CA TRP A 31 15.31 -5.86 12.29
C TRP A 31 16.06 -7.13 11.89
N TYR A 32 16.95 -7.60 12.78
CA TYR A 32 17.82 -8.72 12.56
C TYR A 32 17.35 -9.90 13.40
N VAL A 33 17.21 -11.07 12.76
CA VAL A 33 16.66 -12.27 13.39
C VAL A 33 17.55 -12.74 14.54
N ASP A 34 18.86 -12.76 14.36
CA ASP A 34 19.84 -13.15 15.38
C ASP A 34 19.86 -12.17 16.56
N ALA A 35 19.78 -10.86 16.31
CA ALA A 35 19.69 -9.86 17.37
C ALA A 35 18.41 -9.99 18.19
N ALA A 36 17.28 -10.27 17.55
CA ALA A 36 16.01 -10.50 18.24
C ALA A 36 16.03 -11.78 19.11
N LEU A 37 16.83 -12.78 18.72
CA LEU A 37 17.02 -14.03 19.49
C LEU A 37 17.97 -13.88 20.67
N ALA A 38 18.88 -12.93 20.62
CA ALA A 38 19.91 -12.72 21.65
C ALA A 38 19.96 -11.26 22.12
N PRO A 39 18.90 -10.76 22.76
CA PRO A 39 18.77 -9.34 23.12
C PRO A 39 19.87 -8.83 24.08
N ASP A 40 20.52 -9.71 24.82
CA ASP A 40 21.60 -9.36 25.75
C ASP A 40 23.01 -9.48 25.12
N ASP A 41 23.12 -9.88 23.86
CA ASP A 41 24.40 -10.03 23.19
C ASP A 41 24.97 -8.68 22.75
N MET A 42 25.96 -8.20 23.52
CA MET A 42 26.63 -6.92 23.25
C MET A 42 27.43 -6.91 21.94
N ALA A 43 27.91 -8.08 21.47
CA ALA A 43 28.66 -8.19 20.23
C ALA A 43 27.72 -8.02 19.02
N LEU A 44 26.54 -8.62 19.06
CA LEU A 44 25.51 -8.41 18.04
C LEU A 44 25.03 -6.94 18.04
N ARG A 45 24.84 -6.35 19.21
CA ARG A 45 24.51 -4.93 19.33
C ARG A 45 25.58 -4.03 18.69
N ALA A 46 26.86 -4.31 18.94
CA ALA A 46 27.96 -3.55 18.36
C ALA A 46 28.02 -3.72 16.82
N ARG A 47 27.73 -4.94 16.33
CA ARG A 47 27.73 -5.25 14.89
C ARG A 47 26.68 -4.45 14.11
N TYR A 48 25.46 -4.35 14.63
CA TYR A 48 24.34 -3.68 13.94
C TYR A 48 24.19 -2.19 14.29
N GLY A 49 25.14 -1.62 15.03
CA GLY A 49 25.21 -0.21 15.37
C GLY A 49 24.46 0.19 16.65
N ALA A 50 25.09 1.07 17.43
CA ALA A 50 24.60 1.45 18.77
C ALA A 50 23.19 2.05 18.79
N TRP A 51 22.78 2.75 17.75
CA TRP A 51 21.48 3.41 17.68
C TRP A 51 20.29 2.44 17.52
N TRP A 52 20.53 1.23 17.03
CA TRP A 52 19.51 0.17 16.93
C TRP A 52 19.28 -0.55 18.26
N CYS A 53 20.25 -0.49 19.13
CA CYS A 53 20.55 -1.55 20.09
C CYS A 53 20.47 -1.15 21.55
N GLU A 54 20.00 0.02 21.94
CA GLU A 54 19.99 0.40 23.34
C GLU A 54 18.78 -0.16 24.10
N GLY A 55 19.06 -1.09 25.00
CA GLY A 55 18.22 -1.39 26.17
C GLY A 55 16.94 -2.17 25.96
N TRP A 56 16.76 -3.05 24.94
CA TRP A 56 15.66 -4.01 24.94
C TRP A 56 16.05 -5.32 25.66
N ARG A 57 15.06 -6.01 26.18
CA ARG A 57 15.20 -7.29 26.88
C ARG A 57 14.48 -8.43 26.18
N THR A 58 13.52 -8.11 25.33
CA THR A 58 12.73 -9.07 24.56
C THR A 58 12.62 -8.61 23.11
N ALA A 59 12.36 -9.54 22.21
CA ALA A 59 12.11 -9.23 20.80
C ALA A 59 10.91 -8.25 20.63
N GLU A 60 9.85 -8.39 21.43
CA GLU A 60 8.71 -7.48 21.38
C GLU A 60 9.12 -6.06 21.79
N GLU A 61 9.94 -5.87 22.81
CA GLU A 61 10.48 -4.54 23.17
C GLU A 61 11.34 -3.95 22.06
N TYR A 62 12.11 -4.79 21.35
CA TYR A 62 12.88 -4.39 20.19
C TYR A 62 11.97 -3.84 19.08
N TRP A 63 10.97 -4.61 18.69
CA TRP A 63 10.02 -4.18 17.65
C TRP A 63 9.22 -2.93 18.09
N GLU A 64 8.77 -2.85 19.36
CA GLU A 64 8.09 -1.67 19.89
C GLU A 64 8.92 -0.39 19.76
N ARG A 65 10.20 -0.46 20.04
CA ARG A 65 11.10 0.68 19.91
C ARG A 65 11.30 1.09 18.45
N MET A 66 11.45 0.09 17.58
CA MET A 66 11.56 0.35 16.16
C MET A 66 10.28 1.02 15.63
N PHE A 67 9.12 0.50 16.00
CA PHE A 67 7.84 1.13 15.64
C PHE A 67 7.71 2.53 16.24
N ALA A 68 7.99 2.71 17.51
CA ALA A 68 7.91 4.01 18.16
C ALA A 68 8.79 5.05 17.46
N LYS A 69 9.99 4.67 17.05
CA LYS A 69 10.90 5.54 16.32
C LYS A 69 10.36 5.93 14.94
N PHE A 70 9.85 4.97 14.19
CA PHE A 70 9.47 5.17 12.79
C PHE A 70 8.04 5.66 12.59
N PHE A 71 7.14 5.44 13.56
CA PHE A 71 5.76 5.92 13.51
C PHE A 71 5.52 7.23 14.28
N SER A 72 6.50 7.69 15.07
CA SER A 72 6.37 8.97 15.84
C SER A 72 6.62 10.22 15.02
N THR A 73 6.69 10.13 13.72
CA THR A 73 7.28 11.12 12.84
C THR A 73 6.39 12.27 12.39
N GLY A 74 5.47 12.66 13.20
CA GLY A 74 4.66 13.85 12.93
C GLY A 74 3.16 13.57 12.92
N THR A 75 2.41 14.53 12.37
CA THR A 75 0.95 14.52 12.33
C THR A 75 0.36 13.69 11.17
N ASP A 76 1.23 13.19 10.26
CA ASP A 76 0.75 12.47 9.08
C ASP A 76 0.52 10.99 9.43
N ARG A 77 -0.65 10.50 9.09
CA ARG A 77 -1.03 9.12 9.36
C ARG A 77 -0.27 8.17 8.44
N VAL A 78 0.32 7.14 9.04
CA VAL A 78 0.97 6.02 8.35
C VAL A 78 0.24 4.74 8.73
N ASP A 79 -0.31 4.04 7.75
CA ASP A 79 -1.08 2.81 7.95
C ASP A 79 -0.34 1.55 7.47
N THR A 80 0.79 1.71 6.80
CA THR A 80 1.62 0.62 6.28
C THR A 80 3.09 0.81 6.65
N CYS A 81 3.84 -0.29 6.68
CA CYS A 81 5.26 -0.28 7.00
C CYS A 81 6.01 -1.20 6.03
N PHE A 82 7.12 -0.74 5.47
CA PHE A 82 8.05 -1.60 4.78
C PHE A 82 8.99 -2.23 5.81
N VAL A 83 9.03 -3.55 5.84
CA VAL A 83 9.75 -4.32 6.86
C VAL A 83 10.84 -5.14 6.21
N TYR A 84 12.08 -4.84 6.58
CA TYR A 84 13.26 -5.63 6.26
C TYR A 84 13.52 -6.62 7.40
N ILE A 85 13.44 -7.92 7.09
CA ILE A 85 13.80 -8.99 8.01
C ILE A 85 15.18 -9.52 7.60
N TYR A 86 16.21 -9.12 8.34
CA TYR A 86 17.58 -9.49 8.06
C TYR A 86 17.89 -10.90 8.54
N LEU A 87 18.27 -11.77 7.59
CA LEU A 87 18.75 -13.13 7.79
C LEU A 87 20.28 -13.18 7.76
N THR A 88 20.95 -12.08 8.06
CA THR A 88 22.41 -11.87 7.90
C THR A 88 23.25 -12.99 8.51
N ALA A 89 22.90 -13.45 9.71
CA ALA A 89 23.62 -14.53 10.39
C ALA A 89 23.50 -15.90 9.70
N TYR A 90 22.60 -16.03 8.73
CA TYR A 90 22.29 -17.31 8.07
C TYR A 90 22.60 -17.31 6.56
N HIS A 91 23.30 -16.29 6.07
CA HIS A 91 23.59 -16.09 4.65
C HIS A 91 24.35 -17.24 3.98
N ASP A 92 25.12 -18.01 4.75
CA ASP A 92 25.92 -19.17 4.32
C ASP A 92 25.35 -20.53 4.78
N GLN A 93 24.16 -20.55 5.37
CA GLN A 93 23.49 -21.73 5.91
C GLN A 93 22.19 -22.01 5.17
N LYS A 94 22.06 -23.17 4.51
CA LYS A 94 20.82 -23.53 3.81
C LYS A 94 19.62 -23.80 4.73
N GLN A 95 19.86 -23.96 6.03
CA GLN A 95 18.81 -24.26 7.00
C GLN A 95 18.71 -23.13 8.03
N LEU A 96 17.55 -22.50 8.10
CA LEU A 96 17.21 -21.60 9.19
C LEU A 96 16.93 -22.43 10.45
N PRO A 97 17.53 -22.10 11.59
CA PRO A 97 17.26 -22.83 12.83
C PRO A 97 15.79 -22.62 13.26
N PRO A 98 15.17 -23.61 13.95
CA PRO A 98 13.78 -23.51 14.37
C PRO A 98 13.45 -22.25 15.17
N GLN A 99 14.40 -21.73 15.94
CA GLN A 99 14.25 -20.51 16.72
C GLN A 99 14.11 -19.27 15.81
N ALA A 100 14.87 -19.22 14.69
CA ALA A 100 14.74 -18.15 13.71
C ALA A 100 13.36 -18.15 13.03
N LEU A 101 12.85 -19.31 12.67
CA LEU A 101 11.52 -19.44 12.13
C LEU A 101 10.43 -19.05 13.15
N ALA A 102 10.63 -19.44 14.42
CA ALA A 102 9.69 -19.13 15.49
C ALA A 102 9.63 -17.62 15.80
N ILE A 103 10.76 -16.92 15.82
CA ILE A 103 10.78 -15.48 16.09
C ILE A 103 10.17 -14.68 14.93
N ILE A 104 10.33 -15.13 13.68
CA ILE A 104 9.67 -14.53 12.51
C ILE A 104 8.14 -14.72 12.61
N GLU A 105 7.67 -15.90 13.03
CA GLU A 105 6.23 -16.13 13.28
C GLU A 105 5.69 -15.21 14.39
N GLN A 106 6.44 -15.01 15.47
CA GLN A 106 6.09 -14.09 16.56
C GLN A 106 6.02 -12.63 16.06
N PHE A 107 6.90 -12.23 15.15
CA PHE A 107 6.86 -10.90 14.56
C PHE A 107 5.53 -10.65 13.81
N PHE A 108 5.07 -11.61 13.01
CA PHE A 108 3.77 -11.47 12.34
C PHE A 108 2.59 -11.40 13.33
N ALA A 109 2.65 -12.16 14.43
CA ALA A 109 1.65 -12.05 15.49
C ALA A 109 1.67 -10.65 16.15
N TYR A 110 2.86 -10.08 16.34
CA TYR A 110 3.04 -8.72 16.83
C TYR A 110 2.45 -7.67 15.86
N VAL A 111 2.74 -7.77 14.57
CA VAL A 111 2.18 -6.89 13.53
C VAL A 111 0.64 -6.96 13.53
N ARG A 112 0.07 -8.16 13.66
CA ARG A 112 -1.38 -8.35 13.76
C ARG A 112 -1.99 -7.65 14.97
N LYS A 113 -1.32 -7.72 16.13
CA LYS A 113 -1.70 -7.00 17.35
C LYS A 113 -1.71 -5.48 17.13
N LYS A 114 -0.79 -4.96 16.32
CA LYS A 114 -0.74 -3.53 15.94
C LYS A 114 -1.81 -3.12 14.93
N ARG A 115 -2.47 -4.06 14.27
CA ARG A 115 -3.48 -3.82 13.24
C ARG A 115 -2.95 -3.00 12.06
N ILE A 116 -1.72 -3.23 11.67
CA ILE A 116 -1.10 -2.66 10.47
C ILE A 116 -0.81 -3.75 9.47
N THR A 117 -0.63 -3.37 8.21
CA THR A 117 -0.13 -4.26 7.17
C THR A 117 1.27 -3.85 6.74
N ILE A 118 2.03 -4.81 6.24
CA ILE A 118 3.43 -4.60 5.91
C ILE A 118 3.73 -4.94 4.45
N LEU A 119 4.65 -4.18 3.86
CA LEU A 119 5.41 -4.61 2.71
C LEU A 119 6.58 -5.43 3.28
N LEU A 120 6.73 -6.66 2.84
CA LEU A 120 7.66 -7.61 3.45
C LEU A 120 8.88 -7.85 2.55
N ASP A 121 10.06 -7.70 3.13
CA ASP A 121 11.33 -8.07 2.55
C ASP A 121 12.12 -9.01 3.48
N PHE A 122 12.72 -10.05 2.92
CA PHE A 122 13.76 -10.86 3.56
C PHE A 122 15.08 -10.58 2.88
N CYS A 123 16.08 -10.13 3.61
CA CYS A 123 17.38 -9.76 3.07
C CYS A 123 18.54 -10.28 3.95
N TYR A 124 19.76 -10.21 3.43
CA TYR A 124 20.94 -10.69 4.12
C TYR A 124 21.95 -9.58 4.37
N CYS A 125 22.18 -8.77 3.36
CA CYS A 125 23.21 -7.73 3.34
C CYS A 125 22.59 -6.37 3.64
N ASP A 126 23.15 -5.63 4.57
CA ASP A 126 22.72 -4.30 5.00
C ASP A 126 23.72 -3.20 4.63
N ASN A 127 24.66 -3.52 3.75
CA ASN A 127 25.75 -2.60 3.40
C ASN A 127 26.23 -2.77 1.96
N PHE A 128 26.20 -1.70 1.18
CA PHE A 128 26.75 -1.68 -0.19
C PHE A 128 28.27 -1.84 -0.27
N GLN A 129 28.99 -1.56 0.81
CA GLN A 129 30.44 -1.60 0.84
C GLN A 129 30.98 -2.98 1.24
N ASP A 130 30.17 -3.79 1.94
CA ASP A 130 30.49 -5.13 2.37
C ASP A 130 29.41 -6.11 1.94
N LEU A 131 29.63 -6.81 0.84
CA LEU A 131 28.73 -7.80 0.27
C LEU A 131 28.99 -9.22 0.77
N SER A 132 29.88 -9.38 1.76
CA SER A 132 30.26 -10.70 2.26
C SER A 132 29.11 -11.48 2.89
N THR A 133 28.03 -10.80 3.26
CA THR A 133 26.82 -11.41 3.82
C THR A 133 25.72 -11.64 2.81
N CYS A 134 25.93 -11.38 1.51
CA CYS A 134 24.99 -11.83 0.50
C CYS A 134 24.94 -13.35 0.42
N ALA A 135 23.76 -13.93 0.37
CA ALA A 135 23.61 -15.37 0.20
C ALA A 135 23.78 -15.80 -1.26
N ASP A 136 24.13 -17.05 -1.48
CA ASP A 136 24.05 -17.66 -2.80
C ASP A 136 22.61 -18.05 -3.17
N GLU A 137 22.38 -18.33 -4.44
CA GLU A 137 21.06 -18.64 -4.99
C GLU A 137 20.42 -19.88 -4.31
N GLU A 138 21.18 -20.92 -4.07
CA GLU A 138 20.68 -22.15 -3.46
C GLU A 138 20.27 -21.94 -2.00
N THR A 139 20.99 -21.09 -1.27
CA THR A 139 20.64 -20.67 0.09
C THR A 139 19.36 -19.83 0.09
N MET A 140 19.24 -18.87 -0.82
CA MET A 140 18.01 -18.08 -0.98
C MET A 140 16.79 -18.97 -1.21
N LEU A 141 16.86 -19.89 -2.17
CA LEU A 141 15.75 -20.80 -2.50
C LEU A 141 15.40 -21.74 -1.34
N ALA A 142 16.41 -22.23 -0.60
CA ALA A 142 16.20 -23.07 0.57
C ALA A 142 15.48 -22.29 1.70
N HIS A 143 15.86 -21.04 1.92
CA HIS A 143 15.18 -20.18 2.90
C HIS A 143 13.75 -19.81 2.46
N MET A 144 13.51 -19.50 1.18
CA MET A 144 12.18 -19.28 0.65
C MET A 144 11.24 -20.46 0.92
N ALA A 145 11.74 -21.69 0.71
CA ALA A 145 10.96 -22.89 0.98
C ALA A 145 10.59 -23.04 2.47
N GLN A 146 11.49 -22.68 3.38
CA GLN A 146 11.26 -22.76 4.83
C GLN A 146 10.37 -21.63 5.34
N LEU A 147 10.48 -20.42 4.77
CA LEU A 147 9.68 -19.25 5.10
C LEU A 147 8.26 -19.30 4.50
N SER A 148 8.09 -20.02 3.39
CA SER A 148 6.83 -20.09 2.67
C SER A 148 5.63 -20.49 3.56
N PRO A 149 5.68 -21.53 4.40
CA PRO A 149 4.56 -21.87 5.28
C PRO A 149 4.23 -20.76 6.26
N ILE A 150 5.23 -20.02 6.75
CA ILE A 150 5.04 -18.90 7.70
C ILE A 150 4.35 -17.73 7.00
N VAL A 151 4.88 -17.30 5.86
CA VAL A 151 4.31 -16.20 5.06
C VAL A 151 2.86 -16.52 4.67
N ARG A 152 2.58 -17.74 4.23
CA ARG A 152 1.23 -18.17 3.84
C ARG A 152 0.23 -18.08 4.99
N ARG A 153 0.60 -18.53 6.20
CA ARG A 153 -0.28 -18.44 7.38
C ARG A 153 -0.53 -17.01 7.84
N ASN A 154 0.39 -16.09 7.53
CA ASN A 154 0.35 -14.71 7.96
C ASN A 154 0.06 -13.72 6.81
N ALA A 155 -0.51 -14.23 5.71
CA ALA A 155 -0.83 -13.41 4.55
C ALA A 155 -1.83 -12.26 4.87
N ASP A 156 -2.59 -12.36 5.94
CA ASP A 156 -3.53 -11.35 6.41
C ASP A 156 -2.88 -10.04 6.86
N VAL A 157 -1.63 -10.09 7.33
CA VAL A 157 -0.86 -8.91 7.76
C VAL A 157 0.10 -8.40 6.69
N ILE A 158 0.19 -9.07 5.54
CA ILE A 158 1.12 -8.72 4.46
C ILE A 158 0.36 -8.05 3.33
N HIS A 159 0.72 -6.81 3.00
CA HIS A 159 0.19 -6.11 1.83
C HIS A 159 0.78 -6.69 0.53
N CYS A 160 2.10 -6.78 0.46
CA CYS A 160 2.83 -7.38 -0.65
C CYS A 160 4.23 -7.83 -0.21
N ILE A 161 4.86 -8.66 -1.05
CA ILE A 161 6.28 -8.97 -0.94
C ILE A 161 7.01 -7.93 -1.80
N LYS A 162 7.91 -7.17 -1.20
CA LYS A 162 8.69 -6.15 -1.91
C LYS A 162 10.12 -6.62 -2.07
N GLU A 163 10.57 -6.76 -3.32
CA GLU A 163 11.96 -7.08 -3.66
C GLU A 163 12.48 -8.35 -2.96
N GLY A 164 13.58 -8.24 -2.20
CA GLY A 164 14.04 -9.26 -1.28
C GLY A 164 15.13 -10.19 -1.78
N PHE A 165 15.81 -10.77 -0.84
CA PHE A 165 16.86 -11.78 -0.94
C PHE A 165 18.15 -11.34 -1.64
N CYS A 166 18.08 -10.61 -2.76
CA CYS A 166 19.24 -10.29 -3.58
C CYS A 166 19.85 -8.94 -3.23
N GLY A 167 21.17 -8.91 -3.09
CA GLY A 167 21.96 -7.69 -2.98
C GLY A 167 21.86 -6.99 -1.62
N ALA A 168 22.46 -5.81 -1.56
CA ALA A 168 22.34 -4.98 -0.37
C ALA A 168 20.88 -4.55 -0.17
N PHE A 169 20.40 -4.65 1.07
CA PHE A 169 19.03 -4.33 1.48
C PHE A 169 17.93 -5.13 0.78
N GLY A 170 18.27 -6.20 0.04
CA GLY A 170 17.29 -6.92 -0.79
C GLY A 170 16.92 -6.19 -2.09
N GLU A 171 17.57 -5.07 -2.42
CA GLU A 171 17.22 -4.18 -3.55
C GLU A 171 17.77 -4.63 -4.90
N TRP A 172 18.30 -5.85 -5.01
CA TRP A 172 18.80 -6.47 -6.26
C TRP A 172 20.00 -5.76 -6.88
N ALA A 173 20.60 -4.82 -6.17
CA ALA A 173 21.84 -4.16 -6.53
C ALA A 173 23.04 -4.83 -5.84
N TYR A 174 24.18 -4.86 -6.55
CA TYR A 174 25.46 -5.32 -5.99
C TYR A 174 25.45 -6.75 -5.42
N GLN A 175 24.64 -7.66 -6.01
CA GLN A 175 24.61 -9.08 -5.58
C GLN A 175 25.92 -9.79 -5.85
N HIS A 176 26.47 -10.45 -4.81
CA HIS A 176 27.65 -11.31 -4.91
C HIS A 176 27.50 -12.53 -3.96
N PRO A 177 27.68 -13.77 -4.42
CA PRO A 177 27.96 -14.17 -5.82
C PRO A 177 26.81 -13.85 -6.78
N PRO A 178 27.07 -13.79 -8.09
CA PRO A 178 26.01 -13.59 -9.08
C PRO A 178 24.96 -14.69 -9.03
N VAL A 179 23.70 -14.33 -9.29
CA VAL A 179 22.54 -15.25 -9.27
C VAL A 179 21.76 -15.15 -10.56
N ASP A 180 20.97 -16.18 -10.87
CA ASP A 180 19.94 -16.12 -11.92
C ASP A 180 18.71 -15.37 -11.36
N HIS A 181 18.61 -14.10 -11.71
CA HIS A 181 17.52 -13.23 -11.27
C HIS A 181 16.13 -13.79 -11.66
N ALA A 182 16.00 -14.47 -12.81
CA ALA A 182 14.75 -15.08 -13.22
C ALA A 182 14.36 -16.25 -12.29
N ARG A 183 15.33 -17.05 -11.90
CA ARG A 183 15.12 -18.18 -10.98
C ARG A 183 14.77 -17.69 -9.58
N VAL A 184 15.46 -16.67 -9.06
CA VAL A 184 15.15 -16.07 -7.76
C VAL A 184 13.77 -15.42 -7.76
N THR A 185 13.44 -14.59 -8.77
CA THR A 185 12.10 -14.00 -8.91
C THR A 185 11.01 -15.07 -8.91
N ARG A 186 11.23 -16.15 -9.67
CA ARG A 186 10.28 -17.27 -9.70
C ARG A 186 10.16 -17.93 -8.33
N GLY A 187 11.27 -18.17 -7.66
CA GLY A 187 11.29 -18.72 -6.31
C GLY A 187 10.46 -17.90 -5.31
N ILE A 188 10.59 -16.56 -5.34
CA ILE A 188 9.80 -15.66 -4.50
C ILE A 188 8.30 -15.80 -4.80
N VAL A 189 7.93 -15.68 -6.08
CA VAL A 189 6.51 -15.67 -6.48
C VAL A 189 5.84 -17.01 -6.21
N GLU A 190 6.51 -18.14 -6.50
CA GLU A 190 5.98 -19.48 -6.23
C GLU A 190 5.89 -19.78 -4.73
N SER A 191 6.87 -19.34 -3.95
CA SER A 191 6.88 -19.58 -2.50
C SER A 191 5.83 -18.75 -1.76
N PHE A 192 5.68 -17.48 -2.10
CA PHE A 192 4.93 -16.54 -1.28
C PHE A 192 3.60 -16.09 -1.90
N CYS A 193 3.51 -15.97 -3.23
CA CYS A 193 2.33 -15.43 -3.89
C CYS A 193 1.34 -16.52 -4.37
N ASP A 194 1.82 -17.75 -4.61
CA ASP A 194 0.96 -18.82 -5.11
C ASP A 194 -0.08 -19.24 -4.06
N GLY A 195 -1.36 -19.10 -4.39
CA GLY A 195 -2.48 -19.48 -3.51
C GLY A 195 -2.72 -18.59 -2.30
N THR A 196 -1.97 -17.48 -2.12
CA THR A 196 -2.11 -16.57 -0.97
C THR A 196 -2.87 -15.29 -1.28
N GLY A 197 -3.02 -14.95 -2.54
CA GLY A 197 -3.49 -13.63 -2.98
C GLY A 197 -2.46 -12.51 -2.83
N LEU A 198 -1.25 -12.79 -2.32
CA LEU A 198 -0.17 -11.81 -2.25
C LEU A 198 0.37 -11.46 -3.64
N CYS A 199 0.88 -10.24 -3.76
CA CYS A 199 1.62 -9.76 -4.92
C CYS A 199 3.10 -9.60 -4.57
N TYR A 200 3.95 -9.69 -5.59
CA TYR A 200 5.36 -9.39 -5.52
C TYR A 200 5.64 -8.06 -6.22
N LEU A 201 6.50 -7.23 -5.66
CA LEU A 201 6.95 -5.99 -6.28
C LEU A 201 8.39 -6.16 -6.77
N ALA A 202 8.56 -6.19 -8.08
CA ALA A 202 9.87 -6.31 -8.69
C ALA A 202 10.61 -4.97 -8.67
N ARG A 203 11.89 -4.99 -8.26
CA ARG A 203 12.75 -3.80 -8.23
C ARG A 203 12.92 -3.15 -9.60
N LEU A 204 13.03 -3.95 -10.64
CA LEU A 204 13.18 -3.47 -12.02
C LEU A 204 12.23 -4.19 -12.97
N PRO A 205 11.72 -3.51 -14.02
CA PRO A 205 10.81 -4.11 -14.99
C PRO A 205 11.36 -5.36 -15.68
N GLN A 206 12.67 -5.45 -15.87
CA GLN A 206 13.34 -6.61 -16.47
C GLN A 206 13.15 -7.89 -15.65
N TYR A 207 13.06 -7.81 -14.32
CA TYR A 207 12.86 -8.99 -13.47
C TYR A 207 11.43 -9.55 -13.61
N LYS A 208 10.43 -8.68 -13.75
CA LYS A 208 9.09 -9.12 -14.13
C LYS A 208 9.08 -9.76 -15.52
N SER A 209 9.77 -9.16 -16.48
CA SER A 209 9.86 -9.68 -17.85
C SER A 209 10.49 -11.08 -17.91
N ALA A 210 11.43 -11.38 -17.01
CA ALA A 210 12.07 -12.69 -16.91
C ALA A 210 11.11 -13.83 -16.54
N ILE A 211 9.99 -13.54 -15.87
CA ILE A 211 8.92 -14.52 -15.57
C ILE A 211 8.06 -14.81 -16.82
N GLY A 212 8.00 -13.87 -17.75
CA GLY A 212 7.22 -13.95 -18.98
C GLY A 212 5.75 -13.53 -18.82
N ARG A 213 5.25 -12.83 -19.84
CA ARG A 213 3.88 -12.27 -19.84
C ARG A 213 2.78 -13.34 -19.81
N GLY A 214 3.05 -14.54 -20.28
CA GLY A 214 2.12 -15.67 -20.25
C GLY A 214 2.08 -16.42 -18.92
N SER A 215 2.89 -16.03 -17.96
CA SER A 215 2.88 -16.64 -16.64
C SER A 215 1.58 -16.34 -15.88
N ARG A 216 1.06 -17.33 -15.15
CA ARG A 216 -0.06 -17.15 -14.21
C ARG A 216 0.19 -16.07 -13.17
N PHE A 217 1.44 -15.70 -12.95
CA PHE A 217 1.86 -14.67 -12.00
C PHE A 217 2.00 -13.27 -12.61
N ALA A 218 1.87 -13.11 -13.93
CA ALA A 218 2.09 -11.82 -14.59
C ALA A 218 1.27 -10.66 -13.98
N ARG A 219 0.03 -10.97 -13.55
CA ARG A 219 -0.85 -10.01 -12.86
C ARG A 219 -0.66 -9.94 -11.33
N ARG A 220 0.27 -10.71 -10.77
CA ARG A 220 0.65 -10.71 -9.35
C ARG A 220 2.00 -10.04 -9.12
N ILE A 221 2.60 -9.47 -10.16
CA ILE A 221 3.88 -8.78 -10.07
C ILE A 221 3.67 -7.30 -10.40
N GLY A 222 3.80 -6.47 -9.39
CA GLY A 222 3.89 -5.02 -9.47
C GLY A 222 5.34 -4.56 -9.52
N PHE A 223 5.56 -3.29 -9.17
CA PHE A 223 6.89 -2.68 -9.21
C PHE A 223 7.19 -1.91 -7.93
N ALA A 224 8.47 -1.94 -7.53
CA ALA A 224 9.03 -1.11 -6.49
C ALA A 224 10.04 -0.14 -7.12
N ASN A 225 9.76 1.14 -7.04
CA ASN A 225 10.68 2.18 -7.50
C ASN A 225 11.35 2.85 -6.30
N ASP A 226 12.54 2.38 -5.92
CA ASP A 226 13.29 2.91 -4.78
C ASP A 226 14.08 4.17 -5.08
N ALA A 227 13.87 4.75 -6.24
CA ALA A 227 14.50 5.99 -6.63
C ALA A 227 13.54 6.86 -7.44
N VAL A 228 12.34 7.07 -6.90
CA VAL A 228 11.31 7.90 -7.52
C VAL A 228 11.90 9.24 -7.95
N TYR A 229 11.72 9.56 -9.22
CA TYR A 229 12.29 10.72 -9.88
C TYR A 229 13.84 10.80 -9.91
N GLY A 230 14.55 9.80 -9.40
CA GLY A 230 16.00 9.78 -9.36
C GLY A 230 16.64 9.72 -10.75
N GLU A 231 16.11 8.89 -11.64
CA GLU A 231 16.60 8.76 -13.02
C GLU A 231 16.34 9.98 -13.89
N GLN A 232 15.35 10.79 -13.55
CA GLN A 232 15.03 12.03 -14.24
C GLN A 232 15.99 13.15 -13.88
N THR A 233 16.60 13.10 -12.68
CA THR A 233 17.41 14.18 -12.11
C THR A 233 18.90 13.92 -12.13
N ARG A 234 19.34 12.69 -12.38
CA ARG A 234 20.76 12.29 -12.38
C ARG A 234 21.19 11.71 -13.72
N LYS A 235 22.19 12.35 -14.36
CA LYS A 235 22.74 11.90 -15.65
C LYS A 235 23.31 10.48 -15.63
N ASN A 236 23.76 9.98 -14.48
CA ASN A 236 24.45 8.70 -14.32
C ASN A 236 23.76 7.77 -13.31
N TRP A 237 22.50 7.99 -13.01
CA TRP A 237 21.77 7.11 -12.11
C TRP A 237 21.33 5.85 -12.87
N HIS A 238 21.82 4.71 -12.41
CA HIS A 238 21.60 3.42 -13.07
C HIS A 238 20.58 2.54 -12.35
N SER A 239 19.53 3.11 -11.78
CA SER A 239 18.45 2.28 -11.23
C SER A 239 17.71 1.47 -12.33
N GLY A 240 17.88 1.88 -13.59
CA GLY A 240 17.75 0.98 -14.74
C GLY A 240 16.34 0.63 -15.16
N GLY A 241 15.31 1.40 -14.84
CA GLY A 241 14.01 0.95 -15.25
C GLY A 241 12.86 1.93 -15.27
N PHE A 242 13.03 3.11 -14.68
CA PHE A 242 11.90 4.03 -14.51
C PHE A 242 12.12 5.40 -15.16
N GLN A 243 13.09 5.51 -16.06
CA GLN A 243 13.34 6.76 -16.76
C GLN A 243 12.21 7.10 -17.73
N LEU A 244 11.66 8.30 -17.59
CA LEU A 244 10.59 8.82 -18.42
C LEU A 244 10.91 8.72 -19.92
N GLY A 245 9.96 8.23 -20.70
CA GLY A 245 10.08 8.08 -22.16
C GLY A 245 10.88 6.86 -22.62
N THR A 246 11.28 5.97 -21.68
CA THR A 246 11.93 4.69 -22.05
C THR A 246 10.90 3.57 -22.25
N PRO A 247 11.27 2.49 -22.99
CA PRO A 247 10.43 1.31 -23.07
C PRO A 247 10.07 0.68 -21.71
N ALA A 248 10.95 0.77 -20.73
CA ALA A 248 10.71 0.29 -19.37
C ALA A 248 9.62 1.11 -18.67
N TRP A 249 9.68 2.43 -18.77
CA TRP A 249 8.62 3.33 -18.27
C TRP A 249 7.26 2.98 -18.87
N GLU A 250 7.20 2.82 -20.19
CA GLU A 250 5.97 2.44 -20.89
C GLU A 250 5.46 1.04 -20.48
N GLN A 251 6.37 0.12 -20.19
CA GLN A 251 6.01 -1.20 -19.69
C GLN A 251 5.37 -1.09 -18.30
N VAL A 252 6.01 -0.36 -17.38
CA VAL A 252 5.49 -0.13 -16.02
C VAL A 252 4.10 0.49 -16.10
N SER A 253 3.93 1.58 -16.86
CA SER A 253 2.65 2.29 -17.00
C SER A 253 1.50 1.39 -17.48
N ARG A 254 1.79 0.39 -18.32
CA ARG A 254 0.79 -0.57 -18.80
C ARG A 254 0.52 -1.70 -17.80
N GLU A 255 1.54 -2.13 -17.05
CA GLU A 255 1.47 -3.35 -16.25
C GLU A 255 1.20 -3.10 -14.77
N CYS A 256 1.28 -1.85 -14.32
CA CYS A 256 1.13 -1.47 -12.91
C CYS A 256 -0.33 -1.49 -12.40
N ALA A 257 -1.32 -1.64 -13.29
CA ALA A 257 -2.74 -1.59 -12.91
C ALA A 257 -3.23 -2.84 -12.15
N TYR A 258 -2.50 -3.94 -12.19
CA TYR A 258 -2.97 -5.26 -11.75
C TYR A 258 -2.40 -5.72 -10.41
N ALA A 259 -1.49 -4.95 -9.82
CA ALA A 259 -0.85 -5.27 -8.56
C ALA A 259 -0.53 -3.96 -7.80
N PRO A 260 -0.33 -4.01 -6.48
CA PRO A 260 0.21 -2.86 -5.75
C PRO A 260 1.54 -2.42 -6.36
N ASN A 261 1.85 -1.13 -6.27
CA ASN A 261 3.15 -0.59 -6.60
C ASN A 261 3.60 0.34 -5.48
N ASP A 262 4.88 0.40 -5.26
CA ASP A 262 5.47 1.17 -4.19
C ASP A 262 6.52 2.14 -4.71
N GLY A 263 6.63 3.30 -4.07
CA GLY A 263 7.63 4.30 -4.34
C GLY A 263 8.48 4.61 -3.13
N GLU A 264 9.75 4.91 -3.38
CA GLU A 264 10.68 5.42 -2.40
C GLU A 264 11.46 6.58 -2.99
N MET A 265 11.44 7.72 -2.29
CA MET A 265 12.24 8.86 -2.73
C MET A 265 13.72 8.55 -2.56
N CYS A 266 14.53 9.06 -3.48
CA CYS A 266 15.98 9.07 -3.26
C CYS A 266 16.29 9.64 -1.89
N THR A 267 17.24 9.02 -1.18
CA THR A 267 17.60 9.42 0.19
C THR A 267 17.92 10.90 0.31
N ASN A 268 17.73 11.47 1.52
CA ASN A 268 18.14 12.86 1.81
C ASN A 268 19.60 13.15 1.47
N TYR A 269 20.47 12.16 1.63
CA TYR A 269 21.88 12.26 1.24
C TYR A 269 22.03 12.54 -0.25
N ALA A 270 21.27 11.84 -1.08
CA ALA A 270 21.24 12.13 -2.50
C ALA A 270 20.72 13.54 -2.78
N MET A 271 19.81 14.05 -1.97
CA MET A 271 19.20 15.36 -2.15
C MET A 271 20.04 16.52 -1.65
N THR A 272 20.77 16.37 -0.54
CA THR A 272 21.78 17.35 -0.14
C THR A 272 22.92 17.47 -1.17
N HIS A 273 23.15 16.41 -1.94
CA HIS A 273 24.12 16.40 -3.04
C HIS A 273 23.51 16.84 -4.39
N TYR A 274 22.20 17.01 -4.51
CA TYR A 274 21.59 17.61 -5.70
C TYR A 274 22.05 19.05 -5.95
N HIS A 275 22.50 19.75 -4.93
CA HIS A 275 23.10 21.07 -5.07
C HIS A 275 24.60 21.04 -5.42
N ASN A 276 25.15 19.85 -5.63
CA ASN A 276 26.56 19.70 -5.92
C ASN A 276 26.79 19.19 -7.35
N ASP A 277 27.23 20.06 -8.22
CA ASP A 277 27.57 19.76 -9.62
C ASP A 277 28.59 18.61 -9.76
N GLU A 278 29.42 18.37 -8.73
CA GLU A 278 30.45 17.32 -8.72
C GLU A 278 29.83 15.90 -8.73
N THR A 279 28.63 15.73 -8.23
CA THR A 279 27.94 14.40 -8.19
C THR A 279 27.10 14.12 -9.43
N GLY A 280 27.04 15.06 -10.39
CA GLY A 280 26.20 14.97 -11.58
C GLY A 280 24.69 15.05 -11.29
N GLY A 281 24.34 15.43 -10.07
CA GLY A 281 22.96 15.79 -9.70
C GLY A 281 22.56 17.11 -10.32
N THR A 282 21.29 17.27 -10.66
CA THR A 282 20.76 18.52 -11.26
C THR A 282 20.55 19.62 -10.23
N GLY A 283 20.82 19.38 -8.96
CA GLY A 283 20.55 20.33 -7.87
C GLY A 283 19.08 20.61 -7.61
N ILE A 284 18.18 19.84 -8.22
CA ILE A 284 16.73 20.11 -8.20
C ILE A 284 16.06 19.14 -7.26
N ILE A 285 15.40 19.66 -6.23
CA ILE A 285 14.36 18.93 -5.49
C ILE A 285 13.24 18.69 -6.50
N PRO A 286 12.76 17.44 -6.69
CA PRO A 286 11.66 17.18 -7.59
C PRO A 286 10.47 18.05 -7.21
N TYR A 287 9.88 18.73 -8.17
CA TYR A 287 8.62 19.41 -7.92
C TYR A 287 7.57 18.38 -7.54
N GLY A 288 6.75 18.70 -6.55
CA GLY A 288 5.69 17.79 -6.11
C GLY A 288 4.76 17.36 -7.23
N ILE A 289 4.51 18.23 -8.22
CA ILE A 289 3.69 17.90 -9.39
C ILE A 289 4.32 16.80 -10.27
N ASP A 290 5.63 16.74 -10.38
CA ASP A 290 6.33 15.74 -11.17
C ASP A 290 6.30 14.38 -10.45
N VAL A 291 6.43 14.38 -9.12
CA VAL A 291 6.26 13.18 -8.30
C VAL A 291 4.81 12.68 -8.32
N ILE A 292 3.83 13.60 -8.29
CA ILE A 292 2.42 13.26 -8.48
C ILE A 292 2.20 12.56 -9.82
N ALA A 293 2.79 13.10 -10.89
CA ALA A 293 2.67 12.52 -12.23
C ALA A 293 3.28 11.10 -12.28
N GLU A 294 4.48 10.90 -11.75
CA GLU A 294 5.11 9.58 -11.69
C GLU A 294 4.30 8.60 -10.85
N ALA A 295 3.88 8.99 -9.65
CA ALA A 295 3.05 8.17 -8.78
C ALA A 295 1.70 7.79 -9.42
N ALA A 296 1.07 8.70 -10.15
CA ALA A 296 -0.17 8.46 -10.86
C ALA A 296 0.02 7.51 -12.05
N HIS A 297 1.05 7.73 -12.88
CA HIS A 297 1.34 6.89 -14.04
C HIS A 297 1.78 5.48 -13.66
N HIS A 298 2.50 5.32 -12.56
CA HIS A 298 2.94 4.02 -12.04
C HIS A 298 2.01 3.46 -10.96
N ARG A 299 0.84 4.06 -10.73
CA ARG A 299 -0.22 3.53 -9.86
C ARG A 299 0.25 3.20 -8.44
N PHE A 300 1.00 4.09 -7.82
CA PHE A 300 1.51 3.84 -6.47
C PHE A 300 0.40 3.62 -5.46
N SER A 301 0.43 2.47 -4.80
CA SER A 301 -0.38 2.18 -3.62
C SER A 301 0.19 2.89 -2.40
N THR A 302 1.51 2.89 -2.30
CA THR A 302 2.27 3.43 -1.18
C THR A 302 3.47 4.24 -1.65
N LEU A 303 3.91 5.18 -0.81
CA LEU A 303 5.13 5.97 -1.01
C LEU A 303 5.83 6.16 0.33
N SER A 304 7.14 6.00 0.36
CA SER A 304 7.93 6.19 1.56
C SER A 304 7.86 7.63 2.06
N ILE A 305 7.46 7.80 3.33
CA ILE A 305 7.57 9.07 4.04
C ILE A 305 8.96 9.25 4.65
N TRP A 306 9.69 8.14 4.86
CA TRP A 306 10.95 8.11 5.58
C TRP A 306 12.03 8.93 4.90
N HIS A 307 12.28 8.68 3.62
CA HIS A 307 13.36 9.32 2.88
C HIS A 307 13.10 10.80 2.51
N GLY A 308 11.93 11.30 2.78
CA GLY A 308 11.59 12.70 2.52
C GLY A 308 11.34 13.55 3.74
N CYS A 309 11.22 12.95 4.94
CA CYS A 309 10.73 13.62 6.14
C CYS A 309 11.65 13.54 7.35
N HIS A 310 12.68 12.69 7.32
CA HIS A 310 13.47 12.40 8.51
C HIS A 310 14.88 12.95 8.49
N ASP A 311 15.27 13.42 9.69
CA ASP A 311 16.63 13.64 10.09
C ASP A 311 17.38 12.31 10.17
N TYR A 312 17.93 11.89 9.04
CA TYR A 312 18.86 10.78 9.04
C TYR A 312 20.19 11.15 9.74
N GLN A 313 20.44 12.47 9.85
CA GLN A 313 21.58 13.01 10.60
C GLN A 313 21.15 14.22 11.44
N PRO A 314 21.26 14.15 12.78
CA PRO A 314 20.88 15.25 13.67
C PRO A 314 21.68 16.55 13.48
N GLN A 315 22.70 16.54 12.64
CA GLN A 315 23.64 17.65 12.47
C GLN A 315 23.37 18.54 11.24
N ASN A 316 22.55 18.05 10.30
CA ASN A 316 22.17 18.83 9.13
C ASN A 316 20.65 18.93 9.15
N GLU A 317 20.10 20.13 9.23
CA GLU A 317 18.68 20.34 8.95
C GLU A 317 18.36 19.72 7.59
N PRO A 318 17.63 18.60 7.50
CA PRO A 318 17.37 17.99 6.22
C PRO A 318 16.39 18.88 5.47
N LEU A 319 16.64 19.05 4.20
CA LEU A 319 15.63 19.49 3.26
C LEU A 319 14.49 18.46 3.29
N ARG A 320 13.47 18.75 4.06
CA ARG A 320 12.25 17.96 4.11
C ARG A 320 11.52 18.16 2.80
N ILE A 321 11.73 17.26 1.84
CA ILE A 321 11.07 17.32 0.53
C ILE A 321 9.58 17.55 0.69
N MET A 322 8.98 16.87 1.63
CA MET A 322 7.54 16.96 1.86
C MET A 322 7.13 18.32 2.41
N ASP A 323 7.99 19.01 3.19
CA ASP A 323 7.74 20.37 3.63
C ASP A 323 7.78 21.35 2.45
N GLU A 324 8.64 21.10 1.44
CA GLU A 324 8.60 21.86 0.19
C GLU A 324 7.32 21.55 -0.60
N TRP A 325 6.88 20.31 -0.68
CA TRP A 325 5.63 19.96 -1.36
C TRP A 325 4.39 20.52 -0.67
N LYS A 326 4.43 20.73 0.66
CA LYS A 326 3.37 21.45 1.39
C LYS A 326 3.22 22.91 0.97
N LYS A 327 4.29 23.52 0.44
CA LYS A 327 4.30 24.90 -0.06
C LYS A 327 3.97 25.00 -1.56
N GLN A 328 4.06 23.91 -2.30
CA GLN A 328 3.83 23.88 -3.74
C GLN A 328 2.35 23.64 -4.03
N PRO A 329 1.65 24.59 -4.68
CA PRO A 329 0.25 24.43 -5.02
C PRO A 329 0.08 23.44 -6.18
N VAL A 330 -1.00 22.67 -6.14
CA VAL A 330 -1.49 21.89 -7.27
C VAL A 330 -2.77 22.51 -7.80
N THR A 331 -2.93 22.49 -9.12
CA THR A 331 -4.13 23.04 -9.79
C THR A 331 -4.67 22.03 -10.80
N PRO A 332 -5.97 22.10 -11.16
CA PRO A 332 -6.53 21.28 -12.24
C PRO A 332 -5.76 21.40 -13.55
N ALA A 333 -5.27 22.60 -13.89
CA ALA A 333 -4.51 22.83 -15.10
C ALA A 333 -3.18 22.06 -15.11
N LEU A 334 -2.43 22.08 -14.00
CA LEU A 334 -1.17 21.32 -13.86
C LEU A 334 -1.41 19.81 -13.93
N LEU A 335 -2.46 19.30 -13.30
CA LEU A 335 -2.80 17.88 -13.35
C LEU A 335 -3.22 17.45 -14.77
N THR A 336 -3.99 18.27 -15.45
CA THR A 336 -4.39 18.02 -16.84
C THR A 336 -3.19 18.01 -17.77
N GLU A 337 -2.27 18.97 -17.62
CA GLU A 337 -1.00 19.01 -18.37
C GLU A 337 -0.18 17.73 -18.18
N ARG A 338 -0.16 17.19 -16.96
CA ARG A 338 0.57 15.96 -16.61
C ARG A 338 -0.26 14.68 -16.85
N GLN A 339 -1.46 14.79 -17.39
CA GLN A 339 -2.37 13.65 -17.63
C GLN A 339 -2.68 12.85 -16.35
N VAL A 340 -2.80 13.53 -15.23
CA VAL A 340 -3.15 12.94 -13.94
C VAL A 340 -4.64 13.00 -13.72
N VAL A 341 -5.25 11.88 -13.38
CA VAL A 341 -6.66 11.79 -12.98
C VAL A 341 -6.86 12.48 -11.64
N PHE A 342 -7.92 13.22 -11.49
CA PHE A 342 -8.29 13.87 -10.24
C PHE A 342 -9.81 14.00 -10.07
N ASP A 343 -10.23 14.10 -8.82
CA ASP A 343 -11.59 14.43 -8.43
C ASP A 343 -11.74 15.97 -8.45
N PRO A 344 -12.60 16.56 -9.32
CA PRO A 344 -12.79 18.01 -9.36
C PRO A 344 -13.21 18.61 -8.02
N ASP A 345 -13.99 17.89 -7.22
CA ASP A 345 -14.49 18.34 -5.93
C ASP A 345 -13.40 18.39 -4.86
N TRP A 346 -12.24 17.72 -5.07
CA TRP A 346 -11.10 17.78 -4.17
C TRP A 346 -10.57 19.20 -3.98
N PHE A 347 -10.69 20.05 -5.00
CA PHE A 347 -10.23 21.45 -4.97
C PHE A 347 -11.12 22.40 -4.16
N SER A 348 -12.24 21.94 -3.63
CA SER A 348 -13.08 22.73 -2.73
C SER A 348 -12.49 22.93 -1.33
N GLY A 349 -11.37 22.26 -0.99
CA GLY A 349 -10.69 22.36 0.30
C GLY A 349 -9.62 23.45 0.36
N ASP A 350 -9.22 23.82 1.57
CA ASP A 350 -8.29 24.93 1.83
C ASP A 350 -6.82 24.63 1.50
N ASP A 351 -6.42 23.34 1.56
CA ASP A 351 -5.05 22.90 1.31
C ASP A 351 -4.95 22.14 -0.02
N CYS A 352 -4.64 22.85 -1.08
CA CYS A 352 -4.39 22.30 -2.41
C CYS A 352 -2.90 22.17 -2.71
N SER A 353 -2.11 21.73 -1.74
CA SER A 353 -0.68 21.49 -1.93
C SER A 353 -0.40 20.14 -2.61
N CYS A 354 0.78 20.03 -3.23
CA CYS A 354 1.24 18.75 -3.81
C CYS A 354 1.31 17.64 -2.77
N PHE A 355 1.75 17.96 -1.54
CA PHE A 355 1.77 17.00 -0.44
C PHE A 355 0.37 16.46 -0.13
N ALA A 356 -0.61 17.36 0.00
CA ALA A 356 -1.98 16.98 0.29
C ALA A 356 -2.59 16.14 -0.84
N PHE A 357 -2.28 16.47 -2.09
CA PHE A 357 -2.76 15.69 -3.24
C PHE A 357 -2.19 14.27 -3.23
N LEU A 358 -0.87 14.11 -3.04
CA LEU A 358 -0.23 12.80 -2.91
C LEU A 358 -0.85 11.99 -1.78
N ARG A 359 -0.94 12.56 -0.58
CA ARG A 359 -1.52 11.91 0.60
C ARG A 359 -2.92 11.36 0.31
N ASP A 360 -3.75 12.14 -0.38
CA ASP A 360 -5.15 11.82 -0.61
C ASP A 360 -5.36 10.83 -1.76
N HIS A 361 -4.39 10.72 -2.69
CA HIS A 361 -4.52 9.92 -3.91
C HIS A 361 -3.59 8.71 -3.98
N LEU A 362 -2.56 8.60 -3.12
CA LEU A 362 -1.79 7.36 -2.99
C LEU A 362 -2.71 6.19 -2.65
N GLY A 363 -2.61 5.11 -3.41
CA GLY A 363 -3.55 3.99 -3.33
C GLY A 363 -4.93 4.36 -3.87
N TYR A 364 -5.97 3.91 -3.22
CA TYR A 364 -7.36 4.15 -3.64
C TYR A 364 -7.96 5.41 -2.98
N ARG A 365 -8.88 6.07 -3.71
CA ARG A 365 -9.73 7.17 -3.22
C ARG A 365 -11.16 6.96 -3.72
N ILE A 366 -11.97 6.29 -2.92
CA ILE A 366 -13.32 5.90 -3.29
C ILE A 366 -14.29 7.08 -3.07
N VAL A 367 -15.02 7.44 -4.11
CA VAL A 367 -16.04 8.48 -4.11
C VAL A 367 -17.38 7.85 -4.46
N LEU A 368 -18.34 7.93 -3.56
CA LEU A 368 -19.70 7.48 -3.78
C LEU A 368 -20.45 8.51 -4.65
N GLN A 369 -21.15 8.04 -5.67
CA GLN A 369 -21.93 8.90 -6.57
C GLN A 369 -23.41 8.90 -6.18
N GLU A 370 -24.03 7.74 -6.20
CA GLU A 370 -25.43 7.57 -5.85
C GLU A 370 -25.71 6.17 -5.31
N ALA A 371 -26.75 6.05 -4.51
CA ALA A 371 -27.32 4.76 -4.10
C ALA A 371 -28.80 4.70 -4.36
N GLU A 372 -29.29 3.49 -4.68
CA GLU A 372 -30.70 3.18 -4.79
C GLU A 372 -31.04 2.08 -3.77
N LEU A 373 -32.02 2.35 -2.92
CA LEU A 373 -32.44 1.44 -1.84
C LEU A 373 -33.89 1.01 -2.07
N SER A 374 -34.13 -0.29 -1.99
CA SER A 374 -35.47 -0.88 -2.12
C SER A 374 -35.97 -1.48 -0.83
N ALA A 375 -37.28 -1.52 -0.65
CA ALA A 375 -37.94 -2.07 0.55
C ALA A 375 -37.68 -3.58 0.76
N ASP A 376 -37.37 -4.30 -0.33
CA ASP A 376 -37.01 -5.72 -0.29
C ASP A 376 -35.57 -6.02 0.12
N GLY A 377 -34.75 -4.95 0.36
CA GLY A 377 -33.36 -5.05 0.72
C GLY A 377 -32.38 -5.05 -0.47
N THR A 378 -32.86 -4.71 -1.67
CA THR A 378 -31.98 -4.48 -2.83
C THR A 378 -31.27 -3.16 -2.67
N ILE A 379 -29.95 -3.17 -2.81
CA ILE A 379 -29.05 -2.02 -2.75
C ILE A 379 -28.28 -1.96 -4.06
N VAL A 380 -28.32 -0.80 -4.71
CA VAL A 380 -27.45 -0.47 -5.85
C VAL A 380 -26.60 0.72 -5.46
N LEU A 381 -25.28 0.63 -5.62
CA LEU A 381 -24.33 1.70 -5.30
C LEU A 381 -23.46 1.96 -6.51
N ARG A 382 -23.35 3.25 -6.92
CA ARG A 382 -22.41 3.70 -7.93
C ARG A 382 -21.26 4.46 -7.27
N LEU A 383 -20.05 4.10 -7.62
CA LEU A 383 -18.83 4.70 -7.07
C LEU A 383 -17.78 4.89 -8.16
N LYS A 384 -16.80 5.74 -7.86
CA LYS A 384 -15.58 5.94 -8.63
C LYS A 384 -14.37 5.81 -7.72
N ASN A 385 -13.23 5.44 -8.30
CA ASN A 385 -11.94 5.51 -7.63
C ASN A 385 -11.09 6.58 -8.31
N TYR A 386 -10.75 7.63 -7.59
CA TYR A 386 -9.86 8.70 -8.05
C TYR A 386 -8.43 8.55 -7.51
N GLY A 387 -8.15 7.53 -6.72
CA GLY A 387 -6.80 7.23 -6.26
C GLY A 387 -5.90 6.70 -7.37
N PHE A 388 -4.62 6.68 -7.15
CA PHE A 388 -3.66 6.22 -8.16
C PHE A 388 -3.76 4.72 -8.42
N SER A 389 -4.15 3.93 -7.43
CA SER A 389 -4.18 2.47 -7.45
C SER A 389 -5.57 1.92 -7.14
N ALA A 390 -5.83 0.68 -7.52
CA ALA A 390 -6.99 -0.07 -7.04
C ALA A 390 -6.88 -0.36 -5.53
N ALA A 391 -7.98 -0.78 -4.90
CA ALA A 391 -8.00 -1.14 -3.49
C ALA A 391 -7.59 -2.61 -3.31
N PHE A 392 -6.30 -2.88 -3.53
CA PHE A 392 -5.72 -4.21 -3.38
C PHE A 392 -5.84 -4.73 -1.95
N ARG A 393 -6.04 -6.05 -1.80
CA ARG A 393 -6.16 -6.72 -0.49
C ARG A 393 -7.37 -6.28 0.33
N MET A 394 -8.31 -5.58 -0.27
CA MET A 394 -9.52 -5.11 0.37
C MET A 394 -10.73 -5.96 -0.01
N GLN A 395 -11.68 -6.07 0.90
CA GLN A 395 -13.00 -6.67 0.69
C GLN A 395 -14.04 -5.58 0.82
N SER A 396 -14.95 -5.50 -0.13
CA SER A 396 -16.12 -4.62 -0.07
C SER A 396 -17.43 -5.40 0.10
N GLY A 397 -18.46 -4.72 0.54
CA GLY A 397 -19.79 -5.30 0.64
C GLY A 397 -20.82 -4.33 1.21
N PHE A 398 -22.01 -4.86 1.39
CA PHE A 398 -23.13 -4.16 2.03
C PHE A 398 -23.48 -4.79 3.37
N ALA A 399 -24.01 -3.96 4.26
CA ALA A 399 -24.60 -4.39 5.51
C ALA A 399 -26.00 -3.80 5.68
N LEU A 400 -26.87 -4.53 6.35
CA LEU A 400 -28.07 -3.98 6.98
C LEU A 400 -27.78 -3.81 8.47
N LEU A 401 -28.06 -2.63 8.98
CA LEU A 401 -27.82 -2.26 10.37
C LEU A 401 -29.16 -1.97 11.07
N ASP A 402 -29.25 -2.24 12.36
CA ASP A 402 -30.38 -1.89 13.19
C ASP A 402 -30.41 -0.40 13.59
N GLU A 403 -31.30 -0.02 14.49
CA GLU A 403 -31.44 1.36 15.00
C GLU A 403 -30.24 1.84 15.84
N ARG A 404 -29.41 0.90 16.35
CA ARG A 404 -28.18 1.17 17.08
C ARG A 404 -26.95 1.16 16.18
N PHE A 405 -27.19 0.90 14.88
CA PHE A 405 -26.17 0.69 13.85
C PHE A 405 -25.34 -0.59 14.07
N ASP A 406 -25.87 -1.57 14.80
CA ASP A 406 -25.25 -2.88 14.89
C ASP A 406 -25.58 -3.69 13.61
N PRO A 407 -24.61 -4.47 13.07
CA PRO A 407 -24.83 -5.22 11.84
C PRO A 407 -25.80 -6.40 12.07
N LEU A 408 -26.91 -6.42 11.32
CA LEU A 408 -27.87 -7.50 11.28
C LEU A 408 -27.47 -8.58 10.28
N ILE A 409 -26.93 -8.15 9.13
CA ILE A 409 -26.49 -9.02 8.04
C ILE A 409 -25.45 -8.30 7.20
N GLU A 410 -24.44 -9.02 6.74
CA GLU A 410 -23.44 -8.56 5.78
C GLU A 410 -23.43 -9.48 4.55
N ALA A 411 -23.13 -8.90 3.40
CA ALA A 411 -22.86 -9.63 2.17
C ALA A 411 -21.69 -8.97 1.40
N PRO A 412 -20.64 -9.73 1.10
CA PRO A 412 -19.60 -9.26 0.20
C PRO A 412 -20.16 -8.90 -1.16
N CYS A 413 -19.68 -7.82 -1.76
CA CYS A 413 -20.11 -7.38 -3.07
C CYS A 413 -19.01 -6.57 -3.77
N GLY A 414 -18.74 -6.89 -5.02
CA GLY A 414 -17.72 -6.25 -5.82
C GLY A 414 -16.32 -6.84 -5.60
N ASP A 415 -15.43 -6.42 -6.46
CA ASP A 415 -14.00 -6.76 -6.41
C ASP A 415 -13.18 -5.47 -6.42
N PRO A 416 -12.75 -4.97 -5.25
CA PRO A 416 -12.01 -3.72 -5.14
C PRO A 416 -10.68 -3.69 -5.88
N GLU A 417 -10.07 -4.84 -6.15
CA GLU A 417 -8.83 -4.94 -6.94
C GLU A 417 -9.04 -4.55 -8.41
N THR A 418 -10.30 -4.50 -8.88
CA THR A 418 -10.65 -4.08 -10.24
C THR A 418 -11.03 -2.61 -10.35
N TRP A 419 -11.17 -1.88 -9.23
CA TRP A 419 -11.60 -0.49 -9.25
C TRP A 419 -10.42 0.45 -9.51
N VAL A 420 -10.02 0.55 -10.75
CA VAL A 420 -8.93 1.44 -11.18
C VAL A 420 -9.48 2.83 -11.54
N SER A 421 -8.60 3.84 -11.50
CA SER A 421 -8.96 5.24 -11.81
C SER A 421 -8.89 5.58 -13.30
N HIS A 422 -8.68 4.62 -14.17
CA HIS A 422 -8.49 4.78 -15.61
C HIS A 422 -9.01 3.57 -16.35
N ASP A 423 -9.14 3.68 -17.67
CA ASP A 423 -9.41 2.52 -18.51
C ASP A 423 -8.16 1.61 -18.52
N PRO A 424 -8.25 0.34 -18.07
CA PRO A 424 -7.12 -0.57 -18.09
C PRO A 424 -6.55 -0.82 -19.51
N GLU A 425 -7.39 -0.68 -20.54
CA GLU A 425 -6.97 -0.85 -21.94
C GLU A 425 -6.30 0.42 -22.51
N ASP A 426 -6.51 1.57 -21.85
CA ASP A 426 -5.84 2.83 -22.18
C ASP A 426 -5.23 3.47 -20.91
N PRO A 427 -4.01 3.13 -20.54
CA PRO A 427 -3.36 3.68 -19.34
C PRO A 427 -3.17 5.20 -19.33
N ARG A 428 -3.32 5.85 -20.48
CA ARG A 428 -3.26 7.31 -20.62
C ARG A 428 -4.63 7.99 -20.54
N SER A 429 -5.69 7.20 -20.45
CA SER A 429 -7.05 7.71 -20.29
C SER A 429 -7.17 8.46 -18.97
N VAL A 430 -7.75 9.65 -19.01
CA VAL A 430 -8.15 10.43 -17.83
C VAL A 430 -9.63 10.27 -17.50
N ALA A 431 -10.34 9.40 -18.24
CA ALA A 431 -11.74 9.08 -17.98
C ALA A 431 -11.84 8.05 -16.83
N VAL A 432 -12.42 8.47 -15.71
CA VAL A 432 -12.58 7.61 -14.53
C VAL A 432 -13.81 6.72 -14.69
N PRO A 433 -13.66 5.39 -14.68
CA PRO A 433 -14.79 4.45 -14.76
C PRO A 433 -15.75 4.61 -13.58
N THR A 434 -17.04 4.36 -13.83
CA THR A 434 -18.04 4.23 -12.78
C THR A 434 -18.30 2.76 -12.52
N TYR A 435 -18.14 2.33 -11.27
CA TYR A 435 -18.41 0.97 -10.82
C TYR A 435 -19.79 0.91 -10.20
N THR A 436 -20.57 -0.11 -10.57
CA THR A 436 -21.90 -0.36 -10.02
C THR A 436 -21.90 -1.66 -9.24
N LEU A 437 -22.20 -1.55 -7.95
CA LEU A 437 -22.36 -2.68 -7.05
C LEU A 437 -23.83 -2.94 -6.83
N THR A 438 -24.25 -4.20 -6.87
CA THR A 438 -25.65 -4.58 -6.60
C THR A 438 -25.69 -5.81 -5.71
N ALA A 439 -26.42 -5.72 -4.63
CA ALA A 439 -26.75 -6.89 -3.81
C ALA A 439 -28.16 -6.79 -3.26
N ARG A 440 -28.71 -7.95 -2.91
CA ARG A 440 -29.98 -8.07 -2.21
C ARG A 440 -29.73 -8.75 -0.88
N LEU A 441 -29.94 -8.02 0.21
CA LEU A 441 -29.84 -8.53 1.57
C LEU A 441 -31.24 -8.74 2.13
N PRO A 442 -31.58 -9.95 2.62
CA PRO A 442 -32.91 -10.22 3.17
C PRO A 442 -33.10 -9.32 4.40
N ARG A 443 -34.12 -8.46 4.33
CA ARG A 443 -34.48 -7.61 5.47
C ARG A 443 -35.11 -8.45 6.58
N PRO A 444 -34.55 -8.43 7.82
CA PRO A 444 -35.16 -9.07 8.96
C PRO A 444 -36.60 -8.58 9.19
N ALA A 445 -37.52 -9.49 9.51
CA ALA A 445 -38.96 -9.16 9.67
C ALA A 445 -39.19 -8.18 10.84
N ASP A 446 -38.41 -8.32 11.90
CA ASP A 446 -38.63 -7.67 13.20
C ASP A 446 -37.80 -6.38 13.37
N ALA A 447 -36.84 -6.13 12.48
CA ALA A 447 -35.95 -4.96 12.60
C ALA A 447 -36.60 -3.69 12.02
N ARG A 448 -36.79 -2.68 12.86
CA ARG A 448 -37.29 -1.36 12.46
C ARG A 448 -36.70 -0.25 13.36
N PRO A 449 -36.09 0.79 12.79
CA PRO A 449 -35.71 0.98 11.39
C PRO A 449 -34.54 0.09 10.97
N VAL A 450 -34.32 -0.08 9.65
CA VAL A 450 -33.15 -0.77 9.07
C VAL A 450 -32.41 0.20 8.18
N TYR A 451 -31.11 0.28 8.36
CA TYR A 451 -30.22 1.13 7.56
C TYR A 451 -29.37 0.28 6.62
N ALA A 452 -29.22 0.73 5.38
CA ALA A 452 -28.26 0.18 4.45
C ALA A 452 -26.90 0.86 4.61
N ALA A 453 -25.84 0.10 4.57
CA ALA A 453 -24.48 0.60 4.68
C ALA A 453 -23.56 -0.11 3.70
N PHE A 454 -22.47 0.56 3.35
CA PHE A 454 -21.35 0.04 2.57
C PHE A 454 -20.13 -0.13 3.47
N TYR A 455 -19.32 -1.14 3.22
CA TYR A 455 -18.02 -1.29 3.87
C TYR A 455 -16.93 -1.61 2.88
N LEU A 456 -15.71 -1.18 3.20
CA LEU A 456 -14.45 -1.54 2.56
C LEU A 456 -13.43 -1.79 3.66
N ARG A 457 -12.92 -3.03 3.78
CA ARG A 457 -12.03 -3.43 4.88
C ARG A 457 -10.97 -4.42 4.41
N ASN A 458 -9.82 -4.47 5.10
CA ASN A 458 -8.81 -5.51 4.86
C ASN A 458 -9.07 -6.77 5.70
N ALA A 459 -8.19 -7.76 5.59
CA ALA A 459 -8.27 -9.03 6.33
C ALA A 459 -8.19 -8.85 7.85
N LEU A 460 -7.60 -7.75 8.35
CA LEU A 460 -7.55 -7.41 9.77
C LEU A 460 -8.81 -6.68 10.27
N SER A 461 -9.84 -6.58 9.45
CA SER A 461 -11.04 -5.78 9.72
C SER A 461 -10.70 -4.30 10.02
N CYS A 462 -9.67 -3.78 9.37
CA CYS A 462 -9.40 -2.35 9.33
C CYS A 462 -10.23 -1.75 8.19
N TYR A 463 -11.13 -0.84 8.53
CA TYR A 463 -12.06 -0.24 7.59
C TYR A 463 -11.43 0.97 6.90
N ALA A 464 -11.69 1.10 5.60
CA ALA A 464 -11.38 2.26 4.82
C ALA A 464 -12.54 3.27 4.85
N SER A 465 -12.21 4.55 4.85
CA SER A 465 -13.19 5.62 4.65
C SER A 465 -13.39 5.88 3.16
N VAL A 466 -14.56 6.39 2.80
CA VAL A 466 -14.82 7.00 1.49
C VAL A 466 -14.48 8.50 1.52
N ALA A 467 -14.26 9.09 0.36
CA ALA A 467 -13.88 10.50 0.26
C ALA A 467 -15.04 11.49 0.50
N ASN A 468 -16.28 11.02 0.37
CA ASN A 468 -17.46 11.85 0.66
C ASN A 468 -17.63 12.10 2.15
N ALA A 469 -18.18 13.24 2.50
CA ALA A 469 -18.60 13.55 3.88
C ALA A 469 -19.91 12.83 4.24
N VAL A 470 -19.83 11.49 4.36
CA VAL A 470 -20.97 10.63 4.67
C VAL A 470 -20.79 10.05 6.09
N PRO A 471 -21.86 9.98 6.89
CA PRO A 471 -21.76 9.40 8.22
C PRO A 471 -21.22 7.98 8.19
N THR A 472 -20.27 7.69 9.07
CA THR A 472 -19.65 6.36 9.21
C THR A 472 -19.73 5.93 10.67
N VAL A 473 -20.22 4.74 10.92
CA VAL A 473 -20.39 4.16 12.26
C VAL A 473 -19.78 2.76 12.29
N GLY A 474 -18.85 2.51 13.20
CA GLY A 474 -18.20 1.19 13.34
C GLY A 474 -17.46 0.72 12.07
N GLY A 475 -17.10 1.64 11.16
CA GLY A 475 -16.49 1.33 9.88
C GLY A 475 -17.49 1.16 8.72
N TYR A 476 -18.78 1.22 8.98
CA TYR A 476 -19.84 1.17 7.98
C TYR A 476 -20.19 2.57 7.49
N VAL A 477 -20.12 2.81 6.21
CA VAL A 477 -20.54 4.05 5.55
C VAL A 477 -22.05 3.99 5.35
N LEU A 478 -22.79 4.87 6.00
CA LEU A 478 -24.25 4.85 5.96
C LEU A 478 -24.76 5.34 4.60
N LEU A 479 -25.47 4.46 3.88
CA LEU A 479 -26.09 4.80 2.61
C LEU A 479 -27.46 5.43 2.81
N GLY A 480 -28.20 5.01 3.84
CA GLY A 480 -29.51 5.55 4.19
C GLY A 480 -30.45 4.53 4.84
N ARG A 481 -31.63 4.99 5.24
CA ARG A 481 -32.68 4.11 5.77
C ARG A 481 -33.39 3.39 4.63
N LEU A 482 -33.61 2.08 4.77
CA LEU A 482 -34.42 1.34 3.82
C LEU A 482 -35.87 1.85 3.83
N PRO A 483 -36.52 1.97 2.65
CA PRO A 483 -37.94 2.26 2.57
C PRO A 483 -38.76 1.25 3.39
N GLU A 484 -39.87 1.68 3.94
CA GLU A 484 -40.79 0.76 4.61
C GLU A 484 -41.43 -0.21 3.57
N ARG A 485 -41.67 -1.46 3.99
CA ARG A 485 -42.46 -2.37 3.17
C ARG A 485 -43.85 -1.78 3.08
N CYS A 486 -44.36 -1.58 1.88
CA CYS A 486 -45.80 -1.35 1.73
C CYS A 486 -46.54 -2.53 2.36
N PRO A 487 -47.47 -2.34 3.31
CA PRO A 487 -48.29 -3.43 3.74
C PRO A 487 -48.94 -3.98 2.47
N GLU A 488 -48.76 -5.28 2.21
CA GLU A 488 -49.54 -5.96 1.17
C GLU A 488 -50.98 -5.61 1.47
N ALA A 489 -51.68 -5.04 0.49
CA ALA A 489 -53.13 -4.87 0.61
C ALA A 489 -53.70 -6.24 0.98
N CYS A 490 -54.07 -6.39 2.24
CA CYS A 490 -54.77 -7.58 2.72
C CYS A 490 -55.86 -7.85 1.72
N GLY A 491 -55.79 -8.99 1.04
CA GLY A 491 -56.66 -9.35 -0.03
C GLY A 491 -58.11 -9.01 0.34
N ALA A 492 -58.73 -8.20 -0.48
CA ALA A 492 -60.16 -8.06 -0.49
C ALA A 492 -60.71 -9.49 -0.69
N GLY A 493 -61.08 -10.10 0.43
CA GLY A 493 -61.81 -11.35 0.38
C GLY A 493 -63.02 -11.14 -0.51
N GLU A 494 -63.03 -11.82 -1.63
CA GLU A 494 -64.26 -12.06 -2.36
C GLU A 494 -65.29 -12.74 -1.41
N ASN A 495 -66.10 -11.93 -0.78
CA ASN A 495 -67.36 -12.37 -0.29
C ASN A 495 -68.32 -12.43 -1.49
N GLY A 496 -68.22 -13.54 -2.23
CA GLY A 496 -69.27 -13.96 -3.16
C GLY A 496 -70.41 -14.55 -2.37
N GLY A 497 -71.54 -13.82 -2.38
CA GLY A 497 -72.81 -14.34 -2.01
C GLY A 497 -73.40 -15.34 -3.03
#